data_1e5143ec5ff9fb05a23b04d26cd5496a
#
_entry.id   1e5143ec5ff9fb05a23b04d26cd5496a
#
_cell.length_a   1.000
_cell.length_b   1.000
_cell.length_c   1.000
_cell.angle_alpha   90.00
_cell.angle_beta   90.00
_cell.angle_gamma   90.00
#
_symmetry.space_group_name_H-M   'P 1'
#
loop_
_entity.id
_entity.type
_entity.pdbx_description
1 polymer ?
#
loop_
_entity_poly.entity_id
_entity_poly.type
_entity_poly.pdbx_seq_one_letter_code
_entity_poly.pdbx_strand_id
1 'polypeptide(L)'
;MQVRFVDHSPEIRRALNEAERRALEKVGMFVESEAQENAPVDTGTLRGSITHEVEGRFAVIGSNVEYAPHVELGTSRSKAQPYLRPAIEENRDMIKKIITDELKNT
;
A
#
# COMPACT_ATOMS: atom_id res chain seq x y z
N MET A 1 20.95 0.29 -21.04
CA MET A 1 21.12 1.72 -21.36
C MET A 1 20.78 2.55 -20.14
N GLN A 2 21.62 3.52 -19.84
CA GLN A 2 21.40 4.40 -18.71
C GLN A 2 21.03 5.78 -19.23
N VAL A 3 19.89 6.28 -18.79
CA VAL A 3 19.45 7.64 -19.15
C VAL A 3 19.49 8.51 -17.91
N ARG A 4 20.24 9.60 -18.01
CA ARG A 4 20.33 10.56 -16.93
C ARG A 4 19.53 11.80 -17.31
N PHE A 5 18.55 12.12 -16.50
CA PHE A 5 17.69 13.26 -16.72
C PHE A 5 18.05 14.36 -15.72
N VAL A 6 18.42 15.53 -16.25
CA VAL A 6 18.91 16.64 -15.40
C VAL A 6 18.08 17.92 -15.55
N ASP A 7 16.86 17.80 -16.04
CA ASP A 7 15.98 18.95 -16.10
C ASP A 7 15.33 19.20 -14.74
N HIS A 8 15.51 20.39 -14.23
CA HIS A 8 14.97 20.79 -12.93
C HIS A 8 13.77 21.73 -13.07
N SER A 9 13.10 21.72 -14.22
CA SER A 9 11.97 22.61 -14.42
C SER A 9 10.85 22.32 -13.40
N PRO A 10 10.22 23.35 -12.85
CA PRO A 10 9.12 23.16 -11.89
C PRO A 10 7.94 22.40 -12.48
N GLU A 11 7.67 22.56 -13.77
CA GLU A 11 6.57 21.85 -14.44
C GLU A 11 6.81 20.36 -14.49
N ILE A 12 8.05 19.94 -14.83
CA ILE A 12 8.39 18.53 -14.89
C ILE A 12 8.35 17.90 -13.50
N ARG A 13 8.89 18.61 -12.51
CA ARG A 13 8.84 18.12 -11.13
C ARG A 13 7.43 17.94 -10.63
N ARG A 14 6.56 18.90 -10.95
CA ARG A 14 5.16 18.83 -10.55
C ARG A 14 4.47 17.63 -11.19
N ALA A 15 4.70 17.43 -12.49
CA ALA A 15 4.12 16.30 -13.21
C ALA A 15 4.57 14.97 -12.63
N LEU A 16 5.86 14.83 -12.29
CA LEU A 16 6.40 13.61 -11.69
C LEU A 16 5.84 13.39 -10.28
N ASN A 17 5.72 14.47 -9.50
CA ASN A 17 5.15 14.37 -8.15
C ASN A 17 3.69 13.96 -8.18
N GLU A 18 2.93 14.48 -9.13
CA GLU A 18 1.52 14.11 -9.28
C GLU A 18 1.36 12.66 -9.73
N ALA A 19 2.21 12.22 -10.66
CA ALA A 19 2.19 10.83 -11.12
C ALA A 19 2.55 9.88 -9.99
N GLU A 20 3.56 10.24 -9.20
CA GLU A 20 3.96 9.45 -8.03
C GLU A 20 2.82 9.35 -7.01
N ARG A 21 2.14 10.46 -6.76
CA ARG A 21 1.02 10.47 -5.84
C ARG A 21 -0.12 9.58 -6.32
N ARG A 22 -0.46 9.65 -7.61
CA ARG A 22 -1.49 8.78 -8.18
C ARG A 22 -1.09 7.30 -8.07
N ALA A 23 0.18 6.99 -8.33
CA ALA A 23 0.67 5.64 -8.20
C ALA A 23 0.54 5.14 -6.76
N LEU A 24 0.92 5.95 -5.78
CA LEU A 24 0.82 5.60 -4.37
C LEU A 24 -0.63 5.41 -3.93
N GLU A 25 -1.55 6.24 -4.42
CA GLU A 25 -2.98 6.08 -4.14
C GLU A 25 -3.50 4.74 -4.68
N LYS A 26 -3.15 4.40 -5.91
CA LYS A 26 -3.59 3.14 -6.51
C LYS A 26 -3.00 1.93 -5.80
N VAL A 27 -1.73 1.99 -5.44
CA VAL A 27 -1.09 0.93 -4.65
C VAL A 27 -1.79 0.80 -3.29
N GLY A 28 -2.05 1.93 -2.65
CA GLY A 28 -2.73 1.95 -1.37
C GLY A 28 -4.10 1.28 -1.42
N MET A 29 -4.90 1.63 -2.43
CA MET A 29 -6.22 1.03 -2.64
C MET A 29 -6.12 -0.48 -2.87
N PHE A 30 -5.17 -0.89 -3.69
CA PHE A 30 -4.98 -2.29 -4.01
C PHE A 30 -4.56 -3.09 -2.77
N VAL A 31 -3.55 -2.61 -2.04
CA VAL A 31 -3.05 -3.31 -0.84
C VAL A 31 -4.12 -3.32 0.26
N GLU A 32 -4.85 -2.23 0.42
CA GLU A 32 -5.97 -2.17 1.37
C GLU A 32 -6.99 -3.27 1.08
N SER A 33 -7.36 -3.41 -0.19
CA SER A 33 -8.32 -4.44 -0.61
C SER A 33 -7.81 -5.85 -0.32
N GLU A 34 -6.54 -6.10 -0.63
CA GLU A 34 -5.93 -7.41 -0.36
C GLU A 34 -5.84 -7.69 1.14
N ALA A 35 -5.50 -6.68 1.94
CA ALA A 35 -5.43 -6.83 3.38
C ALA A 35 -6.82 -7.11 3.97
N GLN A 36 -7.84 -6.46 3.45
CA GLN A 36 -9.22 -6.72 3.88
C GLN A 36 -9.64 -8.15 3.59
N GLU A 37 -9.28 -8.67 2.43
CA GLU A 37 -9.57 -10.07 2.09
C GLU A 37 -8.84 -11.04 2.99
N ASN A 38 -7.61 -10.71 3.38
CA ASN A 38 -6.78 -11.57 4.24
C ASN A 38 -7.20 -11.53 5.71
N ALA A 39 -7.91 -10.49 6.14
CA ALA A 39 -8.29 -10.33 7.54
C ALA A 39 -9.29 -11.39 7.97
N PRO A 40 -9.19 -11.90 9.21
CA PRO A 40 -10.16 -12.87 9.71
C PRO A 40 -11.60 -12.35 9.62
N VAL A 41 -12.52 -13.21 9.19
CA VAL A 41 -13.91 -12.83 8.91
C VAL A 41 -14.71 -12.60 10.18
N ASP A 42 -14.39 -13.32 11.23
CA ASP A 42 -15.10 -13.24 12.51
C ASP A 42 -14.84 -11.93 13.26
N THR A 43 -13.95 -11.08 12.72
CA THR A 43 -13.73 -9.73 13.24
C THR A 43 -14.00 -8.71 12.14
N GLY A 44 -15.28 -8.58 11.77
CA GLY A 44 -15.70 -7.59 10.78
C GLY A 44 -15.21 -6.18 11.09
N THR A 45 -15.05 -5.86 12.38
CA THR A 45 -14.52 -4.58 12.82
C THR A 45 -13.09 -4.36 12.31
N LEU A 46 -12.23 -5.38 12.40
CA LEU A 46 -10.86 -5.27 11.90
C LEU A 46 -10.86 -5.07 10.39
N ARG A 47 -11.56 -5.94 9.66
CA ARG A 47 -11.63 -5.85 8.21
C ARG A 47 -12.09 -4.48 7.75
N GLY A 48 -13.17 -3.96 8.34
CA GLY A 48 -13.72 -2.67 7.97
C GLY A 48 -12.90 -1.47 8.40
N SER A 49 -11.91 -1.67 9.30
CA SER A 49 -11.07 -0.59 9.80
C SER A 49 -9.80 -0.41 8.98
N ILE A 50 -9.48 -1.35 8.08
CA ILE A 50 -8.26 -1.28 7.29
C ILE A 50 -8.42 -0.17 6.27
N THR A 51 -7.50 0.78 6.30
CA THR A 51 -7.50 1.95 5.41
C THR A 51 -6.11 2.18 4.84
N HIS A 52 -6.04 3.07 3.87
CA HIS A 52 -4.77 3.51 3.33
C HIS A 52 -4.71 5.03 3.30
N GLU A 53 -3.50 5.55 3.27
CA GLU A 53 -3.27 6.99 3.22
C GLU A 53 -1.94 7.23 2.52
N VAL A 54 -1.86 8.29 1.74
CA VAL A 54 -0.60 8.71 1.12
C VAL A 54 -0.01 9.83 1.96
N GLU A 55 1.18 9.60 2.48
CA GLU A 55 1.92 10.56 3.28
C GLU A 55 3.27 10.81 2.61
N GLY A 56 3.46 11.99 2.02
CA GLY A 56 4.68 12.30 1.31
C GLY A 56 4.91 11.31 0.17
N ARG A 57 5.97 10.52 0.28
CA ARG A 57 6.35 9.53 -0.73
C ARG A 57 6.06 8.10 -0.29
N PHE A 58 5.09 7.93 0.61
CA PHE A 58 4.74 6.62 1.14
C PHE A 58 3.25 6.38 1.05
N ALA A 59 2.89 5.15 0.70
CA ALA A 59 1.53 4.67 0.91
C ALA A 59 1.55 3.90 2.23
N VAL A 60 0.66 4.29 3.14
CA VAL A 60 0.58 3.68 4.47
C VAL A 60 -0.75 2.94 4.57
N ILE A 61 -0.69 1.66 4.90
CA ILE A 61 -1.88 0.83 5.05
C ILE A 61 -1.92 0.29 6.48
N GLY A 62 -3.06 0.37 7.11
CA GLY A 62 -3.16 -0.12 8.47
C GLY A 62 -4.55 0.02 9.06
N SER A 63 -4.63 -0.27 10.35
CA SER A 63 -5.85 -0.22 11.12
C SER A 63 -5.57 0.47 12.45
N ASN A 64 -6.55 1.26 12.94
CA ASN A 64 -6.46 1.87 14.25
C ASN A 64 -7.15 1.03 15.34
N VAL A 65 -7.59 -0.17 15.01
CA VAL A 65 -8.19 -1.08 15.99
C VAL A 65 -7.10 -1.57 16.93
N GLU A 66 -7.39 -1.54 18.23
CA GLU A 66 -6.41 -1.81 19.27
C GLU A 66 -5.77 -3.20 19.17
N TYR A 67 -6.55 -4.20 18.80
CA TYR A 67 -6.05 -5.57 18.71
C TYR A 67 -5.43 -5.92 17.35
N ALA A 68 -5.41 -4.98 16.40
CA ALA A 68 -4.88 -5.25 15.06
C ALA A 68 -3.47 -5.83 15.05
N PRO A 69 -2.50 -5.31 15.84
CA PRO A 69 -1.17 -5.90 15.87
C PRO A 69 -1.15 -7.34 16.38
N HIS A 70 -2.05 -7.67 17.30
CA HIS A 70 -2.12 -9.02 17.85
C HIS A 70 -2.58 -10.05 16.81
N VAL A 71 -3.46 -9.64 15.89
CA VAL A 71 -3.88 -10.51 14.80
C VAL A 71 -2.73 -10.72 13.81
N GLU A 72 -2.05 -9.64 13.45
CA GLU A 72 -0.96 -9.70 12.48
C GLU A 72 0.22 -10.55 13.01
N LEU A 73 0.63 -10.31 14.24
CA LEU A 73 1.85 -10.89 14.80
C LEU A 73 1.61 -12.10 15.69
N GLY A 74 0.38 -12.30 16.12
CA GLY A 74 0.06 -13.33 17.08
C GLY A 74 0.41 -12.92 18.52
N THR A 75 0.02 -13.75 19.46
CA THR A 75 0.30 -13.56 20.88
C THR A 75 0.77 -14.90 21.46
N SER A 76 1.10 -14.90 22.76
CA SER A 76 1.45 -16.14 23.44
C SER A 76 0.28 -17.13 23.50
N ARG A 77 -0.95 -16.65 23.30
CA ARG A 77 -2.18 -17.47 23.37
C ARG A 77 -2.85 -17.69 22.03
N SER A 78 -2.52 -16.91 21.03
CA SER A 78 -3.17 -16.97 19.74
C SER A 78 -2.15 -16.98 18.61
N LYS A 79 -2.36 -17.89 17.66
CA LYS A 79 -1.52 -17.97 16.47
C LYS A 79 -1.71 -16.73 15.61
N ALA A 80 -0.63 -16.26 15.00
CA ALA A 80 -0.69 -15.14 14.06
C ALA A 80 -1.57 -15.48 12.87
N GLN A 81 -2.38 -14.49 12.45
CA GLN A 81 -3.17 -14.56 11.23
C GLN A 81 -2.88 -13.30 10.42
N PRO A 82 -1.68 -13.22 9.79
CA PRO A 82 -1.26 -11.99 9.13
C PRO A 82 -2.15 -11.63 7.95
N TYR A 83 -2.46 -10.35 7.82
CA TYR A 83 -3.30 -9.82 6.76
C TYR A 83 -2.62 -8.69 6.00
N LEU A 84 -1.73 -7.93 6.65
CA LEU A 84 -0.99 -6.84 6.00
C LEU A 84 0.24 -7.35 5.24
N ARG A 85 1.05 -8.17 5.89
CA ARG A 85 2.28 -8.66 5.30
C ARG A 85 2.04 -9.42 4.00
N PRO A 86 1.11 -10.41 3.95
CA PRO A 86 0.84 -11.11 2.69
C PRO A 86 0.29 -10.19 1.60
N ALA A 87 -0.50 -9.17 1.98
CA ALA A 87 -1.05 -8.22 1.01
C ALA A 87 0.06 -7.52 0.23
N ILE A 88 1.20 -7.29 0.86
CA ILE A 88 2.34 -6.65 0.21
C ILE A 88 3.26 -7.69 -0.41
N GLU A 89 3.70 -8.68 0.37
CA GLU A 89 4.72 -9.63 -0.07
C GLU A 89 4.26 -10.55 -1.20
N GLU A 90 3.00 -10.94 -1.20
CA GLU A 90 2.47 -11.83 -2.23
C GLU A 90 2.07 -11.08 -3.51
N ASN A 91 2.08 -9.77 -3.49
CA ASN A 91 1.61 -8.94 -4.59
C ASN A 91 2.65 -7.96 -5.13
N ARG A 92 3.92 -8.24 -4.89
CA ARG A 92 5.01 -7.34 -5.31
C ARG A 92 5.00 -7.04 -6.79
N ASP A 93 4.75 -8.04 -7.62
CA ASP A 93 4.73 -7.86 -9.07
C ASP A 93 3.57 -6.97 -9.51
N MET A 94 2.40 -7.15 -8.92
CA MET A 94 1.25 -6.31 -9.22
C MET A 94 1.49 -4.87 -8.76
N ILE A 95 2.09 -4.69 -7.60
CA ILE A 95 2.42 -3.36 -7.08
C ILE A 95 3.38 -2.65 -8.05
N LYS A 96 4.42 -3.35 -8.51
CA LYS A 96 5.35 -2.80 -9.49
C LYS A 96 4.64 -2.42 -10.78
N LYS A 97 3.72 -3.27 -11.24
CA LYS A 97 2.96 -3.01 -12.46
C LYS A 97 2.12 -1.76 -12.34
N ILE A 98 1.43 -1.60 -11.21
CA ILE A 98 0.61 -0.41 -10.95
C ILE A 98 1.45 0.85 -11.01
N ILE A 99 2.60 0.85 -10.35
CA ILE A 99 3.51 1.99 -10.33
C ILE A 99 4.03 2.29 -11.73
N THR A 100 4.49 1.27 -12.43
CA THR A 100 5.06 1.42 -13.77
C THR A 100 4.02 1.96 -14.75
N ASP A 101 2.82 1.40 -14.73
CA ASP A 101 1.74 1.84 -15.63
C ASP A 101 1.35 3.28 -15.37
N GLU A 102 1.27 3.69 -14.11
CA GLU A 102 0.89 5.05 -13.77
C GLU A 102 1.95 6.06 -14.19
N LEU A 103 3.23 5.71 -14.00
CA LEU A 103 4.32 6.60 -14.40
C LEU A 103 4.45 6.70 -15.91
N LYS A 104 4.10 5.64 -16.66
CA LYS A 104 4.11 5.67 -18.12
C LYS A 104 3.05 6.58 -18.70
N ASN A 105 1.97 6.79 -17.99
CA ASN A 105 0.85 7.60 -18.45
C ASN A 105 1.03 9.10 -18.14
N THR A 106 2.22 9.50 -17.77
CA THR A 106 2.52 10.90 -17.42
C THR A 106 3.09 11.68 -18.60
#